data_d1405bd1f42741b014f46dee4e3c4528
#
_entry.id   d1405bd1f42741b014f46dee4e3c4528
#
_cell.length_a   1.000
_cell.length_b   1.000
_cell.length_c   1.000
_cell.angle_alpha   90.00
_cell.angle_beta   90.00
_cell.angle_gamma   90.00
#
_symmetry.space_group_name_H-M   'P 1'
#
loop_
_entity.id
_entity.type
_entity.pdbx_description
1 polymer ?
#
loop_
_entity_poly.entity_id
_entity_poly.type
_entity_poly.pdbx_seq_one_letter_code
_entity_poly.pdbx_strand_id
1 'polypeptide(L)'
;VDTLILVKKTDPSEIKVGDVISFYSSDPALDGAVNTHRVTEVQVDGTQRTFKTKGDANNIVDTYDTDANAVLGKVVGSSIILGKLARLMANPLLFIPVILVPLAVMLVGNTIKTVKLAKQIAEDEEKAAIEEALREIKEHKNSGGQE
;
A
#
# COMPACT_ATOMS: atom_id res chain seq x y z
N VAL A 1 -1.08 -17.85 0.53
CA VAL A 1 -0.60 -17.07 1.69
C VAL A 1 -0.04 -15.77 1.16
N ASP A 2 -0.60 -14.63 1.62
CA ASP A 2 -0.29 -13.28 1.12
C ASP A 2 1.01 -12.76 1.76
N THR A 3 2.14 -13.39 1.41
CA THR A 3 3.45 -13.01 1.91
C THR A 3 4.29 -12.45 0.77
N LEU A 4 4.80 -11.24 0.93
CA LEU A 4 5.83 -10.70 0.05
C LEU A 4 7.18 -11.32 0.46
N ILE A 5 7.91 -11.84 -0.50
CA ILE A 5 9.26 -12.37 -0.31
C ILE A 5 10.27 -11.51 -1.05
N LEU A 6 11.45 -11.34 -0.45
CA LEU A 6 12.59 -10.70 -1.08
C LEU A 6 13.59 -11.79 -1.50
N VAL A 7 13.78 -11.93 -2.79
CA VAL A 7 14.69 -12.93 -3.37
C VAL A 7 15.96 -12.23 -3.84
N LYS A 8 17.11 -12.68 -3.35
CA LYS A 8 18.43 -12.25 -3.82
C LYS A 8 18.97 -13.29 -4.80
N LYS A 9 19.35 -12.84 -5.99
CA LYS A 9 20.05 -13.72 -6.94
C LYS A 9 21.33 -14.22 -6.27
N THR A 10 21.50 -15.53 -6.21
CA THR A 10 22.57 -16.21 -5.48
C THR A 10 23.13 -17.31 -6.39
N ASP A 11 24.44 -17.49 -6.38
CA ASP A 11 25.07 -18.61 -7.08
C ASP A 11 24.57 -19.94 -6.49
N PRO A 12 24.10 -20.90 -7.29
CA PRO A 12 23.65 -22.18 -6.77
C PRO A 12 24.70 -22.93 -5.94
N SER A 13 26.00 -22.67 -6.14
CA SER A 13 27.08 -23.25 -5.33
C SER A 13 27.05 -22.79 -3.86
N GLU A 14 26.51 -21.61 -3.58
CA GLU A 14 26.41 -21.02 -2.25
C GLU A 14 25.18 -21.51 -1.46
N ILE A 15 24.22 -22.16 -2.15
CA ILE A 15 22.98 -22.63 -1.54
C ILE A 15 23.25 -23.86 -0.69
N LYS A 16 22.71 -23.85 0.54
CA LYS A 16 22.90 -24.88 1.55
C LYS A 16 21.56 -25.45 2.03
N VAL A 17 21.62 -26.61 2.67
CA VAL A 17 20.47 -27.18 3.38
C VAL A 17 19.97 -26.16 4.43
N GLY A 18 18.66 -25.99 4.48
CA GLY A 18 17.98 -25.02 5.34
C GLY A 18 17.69 -23.68 4.67
N ASP A 19 18.33 -23.36 3.55
CA ASP A 19 18.01 -22.14 2.78
C ASP A 19 16.63 -22.24 2.13
N VAL A 20 15.93 -21.12 2.04
CA VAL A 20 14.68 -21.02 1.28
C VAL A 20 15.03 -20.44 -0.09
N ILE A 21 14.66 -21.16 -1.15
CA ILE A 21 14.95 -20.77 -2.52
C ILE A 21 13.68 -20.57 -3.33
N SER A 22 13.69 -19.63 -4.26
CA SER A 22 12.69 -19.51 -5.32
C SER A 22 13.24 -20.10 -6.60
N PHE A 23 12.44 -20.91 -7.28
CA PHE A 23 12.86 -21.66 -8.46
C PHE A 23 11.68 -21.95 -9.37
N TYR A 24 11.94 -22.22 -10.64
CA TYR A 24 10.96 -22.76 -11.57
C TYR A 24 10.72 -24.23 -11.28
N SER A 25 9.46 -24.61 -11.05
CA SER A 25 9.10 -25.98 -10.71
C SER A 25 9.43 -26.95 -11.84
N SER A 26 10.04 -28.08 -11.48
CA SER A 26 10.24 -29.21 -12.36
C SER A 26 9.02 -30.15 -12.41
N ASP A 27 7.98 -29.90 -11.64
CA ASP A 27 6.74 -30.65 -11.64
C ASP A 27 5.93 -30.33 -12.91
N PRO A 28 5.68 -31.31 -13.79
CA PRO A 28 4.89 -31.11 -15.00
C PRO A 28 3.47 -30.59 -14.75
N ALA A 29 2.90 -30.88 -13.59
CA ALA A 29 1.57 -30.42 -13.21
C ALA A 29 1.52 -28.90 -12.91
N LEU A 30 2.68 -28.30 -12.65
CA LEU A 30 2.80 -26.87 -12.31
C LEU A 30 3.27 -26.00 -13.49
N ASP A 31 3.52 -26.60 -14.65
CA ASP A 31 3.86 -25.90 -15.90
C ASP A 31 4.93 -24.80 -15.73
N GLY A 32 6.01 -25.12 -15.02
CA GLY A 32 7.08 -24.17 -14.77
C GLY A 32 6.75 -23.01 -13.82
N ALA A 33 5.70 -23.12 -13.05
CA ALA A 33 5.35 -22.11 -12.05
C ALA A 33 6.49 -21.86 -11.06
N VAL A 34 6.60 -20.64 -10.56
CA VAL A 34 7.61 -20.31 -9.56
C VAL A 34 7.16 -20.81 -8.19
N ASN A 35 7.98 -21.69 -7.61
CA ASN A 35 7.83 -22.19 -6.26
C ASN A 35 8.86 -21.56 -5.32
N THR A 36 8.54 -21.56 -4.02
CA THR A 36 9.44 -21.08 -2.98
C THR A 36 9.41 -22.05 -1.80
N HIS A 37 10.42 -22.90 -1.74
CA HIS A 37 10.52 -23.98 -0.77
C HIS A 37 11.88 -24.00 -0.09
N ARG A 38 11.96 -24.74 1.00
CA ARG A 38 13.19 -24.91 1.79
C ARG A 38 13.99 -26.10 1.26
N VAL A 39 15.29 -25.89 1.10
CA VAL A 39 16.24 -26.95 0.71
C VAL A 39 16.40 -27.93 1.88
N THR A 40 16.09 -29.17 1.64
CA THR A 40 16.26 -30.30 2.59
C THR A 40 17.51 -31.11 2.32
N GLU A 41 17.94 -31.17 1.07
CA GLU A 41 19.14 -31.90 0.65
C GLU A 41 19.78 -31.21 -0.56
N VAL A 42 21.10 -31.25 -0.65
CA VAL A 42 21.87 -30.79 -1.80
C VAL A 42 22.62 -31.99 -2.37
N GLN A 43 22.40 -32.28 -3.65
CA GLN A 43 23.09 -33.37 -4.36
C GLN A 43 24.03 -32.77 -5.40
N VAL A 44 25.23 -33.30 -5.50
CA VAL A 44 26.25 -32.88 -6.46
C VAL A 44 26.77 -34.12 -7.16
N ASP A 45 26.58 -34.17 -8.48
CA ASP A 45 27.09 -35.23 -9.33
C ASP A 45 27.93 -34.61 -10.46
N GLY A 46 29.24 -34.69 -10.31
CA GLY A 46 30.19 -34.02 -11.20
C GLY A 46 29.96 -32.49 -11.19
N THR A 47 29.54 -31.94 -12.32
CA THR A 47 29.23 -30.52 -12.49
C THR A 47 27.74 -30.20 -12.27
N GLN A 48 26.91 -31.22 -12.14
CA GLN A 48 25.47 -31.04 -11.94
C GLN A 48 25.14 -30.92 -10.46
N ARG A 49 24.31 -29.95 -10.15
CA ARG A 49 23.87 -29.69 -8.77
C ARG A 49 22.34 -29.63 -8.75
N THR A 50 21.74 -30.40 -7.86
CA THR A 50 20.29 -30.46 -7.67
C THR A 50 19.94 -30.29 -6.21
N PHE A 51 18.73 -29.84 -5.96
CA PHE A 51 18.20 -29.56 -4.62
C PHE A 51 16.91 -30.34 -4.42
N LYS A 52 16.82 -31.08 -3.30
CA LYS A 52 15.55 -31.53 -2.80
C LYS A 52 14.94 -30.41 -1.97
N THR A 53 13.69 -30.12 -2.21
CA THR A 53 12.98 -29.03 -1.56
C THR A 53 11.73 -29.51 -0.85
N LYS A 54 11.24 -28.70 0.10
CA LYS A 54 10.02 -28.96 0.84
C LYS A 54 9.37 -27.62 1.22
N GLY A 55 8.09 -27.46 0.96
CA GLY A 55 7.34 -26.32 1.47
C GLY A 55 7.24 -26.38 2.99
N ASP A 56 7.43 -25.26 3.69
CA ASP A 56 7.36 -25.18 5.15
C ASP A 56 6.00 -25.64 5.72
N ALA A 57 4.93 -25.52 4.93
CA ALA A 57 3.58 -25.96 5.29
C ALA A 57 3.31 -27.42 4.84
N ASN A 58 4.19 -28.07 4.11
CA ASN A 58 4.01 -29.42 3.60
C ASN A 58 4.56 -30.46 4.60
N ASN A 59 3.96 -31.64 4.62
CA ASN A 59 4.45 -32.76 5.45
C ASN A 59 5.49 -33.63 4.73
N ILE A 60 5.51 -33.57 3.39
CA ILE A 60 6.37 -34.40 2.55
C ILE A 60 7.30 -33.53 1.72
N VAL A 61 8.44 -34.08 1.34
CA VAL A 61 9.41 -33.48 0.41
C VAL A 61 8.81 -33.47 -1.00
N ASP A 62 9.19 -32.49 -1.80
CA ASP A 62 8.74 -32.38 -3.19
C ASP A 62 9.21 -33.60 -4.00
N THR A 63 8.35 -34.11 -4.87
CA THR A 63 8.61 -35.31 -5.66
C THR A 63 9.71 -35.11 -6.68
N TYR A 64 9.83 -33.90 -7.24
CA TYR A 64 10.78 -33.56 -8.28
C TYR A 64 11.92 -32.71 -7.72
N ASP A 65 13.14 -33.10 -8.03
CA ASP A 65 14.33 -32.36 -7.65
C ASP A 65 14.44 -31.06 -8.49
N THR A 66 14.97 -30.02 -7.88
CA THR A 66 15.17 -28.72 -8.52
C THR A 66 16.60 -28.66 -9.09
N ASP A 67 16.75 -28.47 -10.40
CA ASP A 67 18.05 -28.23 -11.03
C ASP A 67 18.59 -26.84 -10.63
N ALA A 68 19.93 -26.74 -10.51
CA ALA A 68 20.59 -25.46 -10.19
C ALA A 68 20.24 -24.34 -11.17
N ASN A 69 20.05 -24.68 -12.47
CA ASN A 69 19.68 -23.70 -13.50
C ASN A 69 18.26 -23.18 -13.36
N ALA A 70 17.37 -23.90 -12.66
CA ALA A 70 16.01 -23.51 -12.41
C ALA A 70 15.89 -22.53 -11.23
N VAL A 71 16.96 -22.35 -10.43
CA VAL A 71 16.95 -21.50 -9.24
C VAL A 71 17.02 -20.03 -9.62
N LEU A 72 16.06 -19.25 -9.15
CA LEU A 72 16.01 -17.79 -9.30
C LEU A 72 16.86 -17.08 -8.25
N GLY A 73 16.94 -17.64 -7.03
CA GLY A 73 17.73 -17.09 -5.95
C GLY A 73 17.28 -17.55 -4.57
N LYS A 74 17.95 -17.02 -3.55
CA LYS A 74 17.68 -17.29 -2.14
C LYS A 74 16.77 -16.23 -1.52
N VAL A 75 15.80 -16.65 -0.74
CA VAL A 75 14.93 -15.74 0.03
C VAL A 75 15.73 -15.18 1.18
N VAL A 76 15.85 -13.85 1.23
CA VAL A 76 16.59 -13.11 2.26
C VAL A 76 15.68 -12.35 3.21
N GLY A 77 14.40 -12.28 2.92
CA GLY A 77 13.40 -11.64 3.77
C GLY A 77 11.98 -11.98 3.35
N SER A 78 11.07 -11.91 4.28
CA SER A 78 9.63 -12.07 4.03
C SER A 78 8.81 -11.15 4.92
N SER A 79 7.68 -10.65 4.42
CA SER A 79 6.77 -9.80 5.17
C SER A 79 5.32 -10.09 4.81
N ILE A 80 4.56 -10.53 5.79
CA ILE A 80 3.12 -10.76 5.66
C ILE A 80 2.38 -9.42 5.55
N ILE A 81 2.83 -8.40 6.27
CA ILE A 81 2.20 -7.07 6.28
C ILE A 81 2.30 -6.44 4.89
N LEU A 82 3.50 -6.44 4.30
CA LEU A 82 3.72 -5.92 2.95
C LEU A 82 2.99 -6.74 1.89
N GLY A 83 2.88 -8.05 2.06
CA GLY A 83 2.12 -8.92 1.17
C GLY A 83 0.62 -8.59 1.19
N LYS A 84 0.04 -8.43 2.37
CA LYS A 84 -1.36 -8.00 2.52
C LYS A 84 -1.61 -6.61 1.94
N LEU A 85 -0.68 -5.66 2.17
CA LEU A 85 -0.77 -4.32 1.63
C LEU A 85 -0.67 -4.33 0.09
N ALA A 86 0.25 -5.08 -0.48
CA ALA A 86 0.38 -5.24 -1.94
C ALA A 86 -0.91 -5.82 -2.55
N ARG A 87 -1.52 -6.82 -1.90
CA ARG A 87 -2.80 -7.39 -2.33
C ARG A 87 -3.95 -6.39 -2.24
N LEU A 88 -3.99 -5.56 -1.19
CA LEU A 88 -4.98 -4.50 -1.05
C LEU A 88 -4.85 -3.49 -2.19
N MET A 89 -3.63 -3.09 -2.52
CA MET A 89 -3.34 -2.16 -3.63
C MET A 89 -3.64 -2.77 -5.01
N ALA A 90 -3.44 -4.08 -5.17
CA ALA A 90 -3.74 -4.79 -6.42
C ALA A 90 -5.24 -4.97 -6.67
N ASN A 91 -6.09 -4.83 -5.65
CA ASN A 91 -7.53 -4.94 -5.79
C ASN A 91 -8.17 -3.54 -5.94
N PRO A 92 -8.61 -3.13 -7.15
CA PRO A 92 -9.14 -1.79 -7.39
C PRO A 92 -10.41 -1.52 -6.57
N LEU A 93 -11.21 -2.55 -6.26
CA LEU A 93 -12.44 -2.41 -5.48
C LEU A 93 -12.17 -2.01 -4.03
N LEU A 94 -11.03 -2.44 -3.47
CA LEU A 94 -10.63 -2.09 -2.11
C LEU A 94 -9.75 -0.84 -2.07
N PHE A 95 -8.94 -0.62 -3.10
CA PHE A 95 -8.01 0.50 -3.17
C PHE A 95 -8.71 1.84 -3.44
N ILE A 96 -9.71 1.85 -4.33
CA ILE A 96 -10.48 3.06 -4.69
C ILE A 96 -11.11 3.74 -3.45
N PRO A 97 -11.84 3.04 -2.56
CA PRO A 97 -12.41 3.68 -1.37
C PRO A 97 -11.36 4.25 -0.41
N VAL A 98 -10.19 3.62 -0.30
CA VAL A 98 -9.10 4.10 0.57
C VAL A 98 -8.61 5.49 0.16
N ILE A 99 -8.68 5.82 -1.13
CA ILE A 99 -8.31 7.15 -1.65
C ILE A 99 -9.52 8.08 -1.64
N LEU A 100 -10.69 7.62 -2.10
CA LEU A 100 -11.85 8.48 -2.28
C LEU A 100 -12.47 8.96 -0.96
N VAL A 101 -12.48 8.13 0.08
CA VAL A 101 -13.08 8.50 1.38
C VAL A 101 -12.35 9.68 2.03
N PRO A 102 -11.02 9.66 2.23
CA PRO A 102 -10.34 10.83 2.82
C PRO A 102 -10.41 12.07 1.92
N LEU A 103 -10.41 11.91 0.60
CA LEU A 103 -10.58 13.02 -0.32
C LEU A 103 -11.98 13.65 -0.20
N ALA A 104 -13.03 12.83 -0.13
CA ALA A 104 -14.39 13.31 0.09
C ALA A 104 -14.55 14.04 1.42
N VAL A 105 -13.98 13.51 2.51
CA VAL A 105 -13.98 14.14 3.83
C VAL A 105 -13.28 15.49 3.78
N MET A 106 -12.14 15.58 3.09
CA MET A 106 -11.41 16.84 2.93
C MET A 106 -12.21 17.87 2.13
N LEU A 107 -12.86 17.47 1.04
CA LEU A 107 -13.70 18.34 0.21
C LEU A 107 -14.90 18.87 1.00
N VAL A 108 -15.62 17.99 1.68
CA VAL A 108 -16.76 18.38 2.53
C VAL A 108 -16.31 19.34 3.64
N GLY A 109 -15.21 19.04 4.32
CA GLY A 109 -14.67 19.91 5.38
C GLY A 109 -14.28 21.31 4.86
N ASN A 110 -13.66 21.39 3.69
CA ASN A 110 -13.33 22.67 3.05
C ASN A 110 -14.58 23.45 2.64
N THR A 111 -15.58 22.76 2.07
CA THR A 111 -16.84 23.39 1.67
C THR A 111 -17.57 23.98 2.87
N ILE A 112 -17.65 23.26 4.00
CA ILE A 112 -18.26 23.76 5.23
C ILE A 112 -17.53 24.99 5.76
N LYS A 113 -16.19 25.00 5.75
CA LYS A 113 -15.39 26.17 6.18
C LYS A 113 -15.64 27.37 5.28
N THR A 114 -15.68 27.17 3.96
CA THR A 114 -15.93 28.25 3.00
C THR A 114 -17.33 28.85 3.19
N VAL A 115 -18.36 28.03 3.37
CA VAL A 115 -19.72 28.50 3.60
C VAL A 115 -19.84 29.27 4.92
N LYS A 116 -19.20 28.79 6.00
CA LYS A 116 -19.17 29.51 7.27
C LYS A 116 -18.48 30.86 7.15
N LEU A 117 -17.35 30.92 6.48
CA LEU A 117 -16.61 32.15 6.26
C LEU A 117 -17.44 33.18 5.43
N ALA A 118 -18.07 32.70 4.35
CA ALA A 118 -18.93 33.55 3.53
C ALA A 118 -20.11 34.13 4.32
N LYS A 119 -20.70 33.31 5.20
CA LYS A 119 -21.79 33.78 6.09
C LYS A 119 -21.30 34.81 7.08
N GLN A 120 -20.12 34.64 7.70
CA GLN A 120 -19.54 35.64 8.60
C GLN A 120 -19.28 36.97 7.89
N ILE A 121 -18.70 36.92 6.69
CA ILE A 121 -18.44 38.14 5.90
C ILE A 121 -19.76 38.87 5.61
N ALA A 122 -20.81 38.18 5.19
CA ALA A 122 -22.11 38.78 4.92
C ALA A 122 -22.73 39.40 6.17
N GLU A 123 -22.65 38.75 7.35
CA GLU A 123 -23.13 39.29 8.62
C GLU A 123 -22.32 40.54 9.07
N ASP A 124 -21.01 40.55 8.83
CA ASP A 124 -20.15 41.68 9.19
C ASP A 124 -20.38 42.89 8.23
N GLU A 125 -20.60 42.66 6.93
CA GLU A 125 -21.00 43.70 5.98
C GLU A 125 -22.36 44.30 6.30
N GLU A 126 -23.35 43.48 6.69
CA GLU A 126 -24.67 43.96 7.10
C GLU A 126 -24.59 44.83 8.35
N LYS A 127 -23.83 44.41 9.37
CA LYS A 127 -23.61 45.20 10.59
C LYS A 127 -22.93 46.54 10.31
N ALA A 128 -21.89 46.53 9.44
CA ALA A 128 -21.20 47.75 9.07
C ALA A 128 -22.12 48.72 8.34
N ALA A 129 -22.97 48.25 7.44
CA ALA A 129 -23.95 49.07 6.73
C ALA A 129 -25.00 49.66 7.69
N ILE A 130 -25.47 48.88 8.66
CA ILE A 130 -26.41 49.34 9.69
C ILE A 130 -25.74 50.42 10.56
N GLU A 131 -24.50 50.22 10.97
CA GLU A 131 -23.77 51.19 11.81
C GLU A 131 -23.54 52.52 11.09
N GLU A 132 -23.20 52.48 9.81
CA GLU A 132 -23.03 53.64 8.95
C GLU A 132 -24.34 54.42 8.81
N ALA A 133 -25.46 53.74 8.52
CA ALA A 133 -26.78 54.37 8.43
C ALA A 133 -27.22 55.00 9.74
N LEU A 134 -26.93 54.37 10.89
CA LEU A 134 -27.23 54.93 12.21
C LEU A 134 -26.39 56.17 12.52
N ARG A 135 -25.15 56.20 12.03
CA ARG A 135 -24.27 57.36 12.18
C ARG A 135 -24.76 58.54 11.35
N GLU A 136 -25.15 58.33 10.11
CA GLU A 136 -25.73 59.38 9.26
C GLU A 136 -27.01 59.98 9.86
N ILE A 137 -27.91 59.11 10.38
CA ILE A 137 -29.14 59.58 11.04
C ILE A 137 -28.83 60.45 12.27
N LYS A 138 -27.82 60.05 13.07
CA LYS A 138 -27.40 60.84 14.25
C LYS A 138 -26.80 62.20 13.87
N GLU A 139 -25.99 62.24 12.83
CA GLU A 139 -25.38 63.47 12.31
C GLU A 139 -26.47 64.42 11.79
N HIS A 140 -27.44 63.90 11.04
CA HIS A 140 -28.59 64.69 10.54
C HIS A 140 -29.48 65.26 11.68
N LYS A 141 -29.68 64.46 12.74
CA LYS A 141 -30.47 64.89 13.91
C LYS A 141 -29.79 65.98 14.74
N ASN A 142 -28.44 65.95 14.79
CA ASN A 142 -27.65 66.94 15.50
C ASN A 142 -27.53 68.27 14.71
N SER A 143 -27.56 68.24 13.41
CA SER A 143 -27.49 69.43 12.55
C SER A 143 -28.85 70.14 12.42
N GLY A 144 -29.99 69.45 12.55
CA GLY A 144 -31.33 69.98 12.45
C GLY A 144 -31.90 70.54 13.78
N GLY A 145 -31.14 70.48 14.87
CA GLY A 145 -31.54 70.97 16.21
C GLY A 145 -30.98 72.37 16.63
N GLN A 146 -30.41 73.10 15.65
CA GLN A 146 -29.82 74.41 15.86
C GLN A 146 -30.55 75.56 15.08
N GLU A 147 -31.88 75.42 14.90
CA GLU A 147 -32.73 76.56 14.50
C GLU A 147 -33.70 76.99 15.61
#